data_887054e4705116950c680c9590670f88
#
_entry.id   887054e4705116950c680c9590670f88
#
_cell.length_a   1.000
_cell.length_b   1.000
_cell.length_c   1.000
_cell.angle_alpha   90.00
_cell.angle_beta   90.00
_cell.angle_gamma   90.00
#
_symmetry.space_group_name_H-M   'P 1'
#
loop_
_entity.id
_entity.type
_entity.pdbx_description
1 polymer ?
#
loop_
_entity_poly.entity_id
_entity_poly.type
_entity_poly.pdbx_seq_one_letter_code
_entity_poly.pdbx_strand_id
1 'polypeptide(L)'
;MSRRSVPRGLVWSIAFFGVFVGHALTYILLAGNDAVLASNTSSIPIATLAAATGRPDRVVGLHFFNPPPVMDLIEITPSLMTSPATIAFARTFGERLGKTTVIAKDEAGFIVNRLLIPYLCSAIRLLDEGFATREDIDASISLGLHHPMGPLRLADLIGLDTVLQIAEVLSEEFREPSYAPPARLRRMVAAGQLGRKSGSGFYEYH
;
A
#
# COMPACT_ATOMS: atom_id res chain seq x y z
N MET A 1 34.41 23.54 -14.19
CA MET A 1 33.73 23.06 -12.96
C MET A 1 33.10 21.69 -13.27
N SER A 2 33.71 20.63 -12.75
CA SER A 2 33.28 19.24 -12.99
C SER A 2 31.94 18.98 -12.29
N ARG A 3 30.89 18.65 -13.05
CA ARG A 3 29.61 18.15 -12.49
C ARG A 3 29.87 16.79 -11.86
N ARG A 4 29.95 16.73 -10.54
CA ARG A 4 29.99 15.47 -9.82
C ARG A 4 28.68 14.73 -10.08
N SER A 5 28.74 13.64 -10.81
CA SER A 5 27.60 12.74 -10.99
C SER A 5 27.24 12.13 -9.64
N VAL A 6 26.02 12.32 -9.20
CA VAL A 6 25.49 11.63 -8.02
C VAL A 6 25.52 10.12 -8.30
N PRO A 7 26.09 9.29 -7.40
CA PRO A 7 26.16 7.86 -7.63
C PRO A 7 24.76 7.28 -7.87
N ARG A 8 24.62 6.47 -8.92
CA ARG A 8 23.33 5.82 -9.31
C ARG A 8 22.62 5.11 -8.16
N GLY A 9 23.35 4.65 -7.11
CA GLY A 9 22.76 4.02 -5.92
C GLY A 9 22.07 4.98 -4.96
N LEU A 10 22.40 6.28 -4.97
CA LEU A 10 21.81 7.24 -4.01
C LEU A 10 20.41 7.70 -4.43
N VAL A 11 20.10 7.66 -5.73
CA VAL A 11 18.79 8.03 -6.28
C VAL A 11 17.68 7.10 -5.78
N TRP A 12 18.01 5.87 -5.38
CA TRP A 12 17.08 4.82 -4.98
C TRP A 12 16.63 4.91 -3.52
N SER A 13 17.45 5.52 -2.65
CA SER A 13 17.15 5.62 -1.21
C SER A 13 16.11 6.70 -0.89
N ILE A 14 15.82 7.59 -1.82
CA ILE A 14 15.08 8.82 -1.58
C ILE A 14 13.59 8.70 -1.94
N ALA A 15 13.23 7.72 -2.78
CA ALA A 15 11.85 7.45 -3.16
C ALA A 15 11.02 6.78 -2.03
N PHE A 16 11.64 6.38 -0.93
CA PHE A 16 11.02 5.55 0.11
C PHE A 16 10.29 6.31 1.23
N PHE A 17 10.47 7.61 1.35
CA PHE A 17 9.79 8.42 2.36
C PHE A 17 8.94 9.51 1.70
N GLY A 18 7.71 9.13 1.35
CA GLY A 18 6.70 10.09 0.93
C GLY A 18 6.22 10.90 2.11
N VAL A 19 6.82 12.03 2.37
CA VAL A 19 6.17 13.16 3.03
C VAL A 19 6.87 14.43 2.61
N PHE A 20 6.09 15.40 2.15
CA PHE A 20 6.39 16.77 1.78
C PHE A 20 6.61 17.04 0.26
N VAL A 21 5.59 17.62 -0.32
CA VAL A 21 5.56 18.11 -1.71
C VAL A 21 6.79 18.97 -2.08
N GLY A 22 7.34 19.71 -1.13
CA GLY A 22 8.54 20.54 -1.35
C GLY A 22 9.84 19.75 -1.56
N HIS A 23 10.01 18.62 -0.87
CA HIS A 23 11.19 17.76 -1.02
C HIS A 23 11.10 16.93 -2.31
N ALA A 24 9.91 16.43 -2.66
CA ALA A 24 9.70 15.70 -3.91
C ALA A 24 10.10 16.55 -5.13
N LEU A 25 9.71 17.82 -5.16
CA LEU A 25 10.06 18.73 -6.24
C LEU A 25 11.58 18.94 -6.37
N THR A 26 12.29 19.10 -5.25
CA THR A 26 13.75 19.23 -5.23
C THR A 26 14.45 18.00 -5.81
N TYR A 27 13.97 16.79 -5.47
CA TYR A 27 14.53 15.55 -5.99
C TYR A 27 14.22 15.34 -7.48
N ILE A 28 13.02 15.69 -7.92
CA ILE A 28 12.63 15.64 -9.34
C ILE A 28 13.55 16.55 -10.17
N LEU A 29 13.90 17.74 -9.66
CA LEU A 29 14.77 18.70 -10.33
C LEU A 29 16.25 18.29 -10.31
N LEU A 30 16.71 17.60 -9.27
CA LEU A 30 18.11 17.16 -9.12
C LEU A 30 18.38 15.81 -9.77
N ALA A 31 17.36 14.98 -9.98
CA ALA A 31 17.50 13.71 -10.66
C ALA A 31 17.81 13.93 -12.15
N GLY A 32 18.82 13.24 -12.67
CA GLY A 32 19.18 13.30 -14.09
C GLY A 32 17.99 12.99 -15.01
N ASN A 33 17.99 13.51 -16.22
CA ASN A 33 16.88 13.37 -17.17
C ASN A 33 16.53 11.90 -17.49
N ASP A 34 17.46 10.98 -17.28
CA ASP A 34 17.28 9.53 -17.50
C ASP A 34 16.75 8.79 -16.28
N ALA A 35 16.57 9.45 -15.14
CA ALA A 35 16.10 8.79 -13.93
C ALA A 35 14.62 8.41 -14.05
N VAL A 36 14.29 7.17 -13.65
CA VAL A 36 12.91 6.73 -13.41
C VAL A 36 12.49 7.23 -12.02
N LEU A 37 11.32 7.84 -11.96
CA LEU A 37 10.70 8.32 -10.73
C LEU A 37 9.70 7.25 -10.27
N ALA A 38 9.95 6.65 -9.12
CA ALA A 38 9.09 5.63 -8.55
C ALA A 38 8.39 6.15 -7.29
N SER A 39 7.08 5.92 -7.18
CA SER A 39 6.29 6.25 -6.00
C SER A 39 5.82 4.97 -5.30
N ASN A 40 5.90 4.94 -3.97
CA ASN A 40 5.34 3.87 -3.14
C ASN A 40 3.94 4.26 -2.59
N THR A 41 3.26 5.19 -3.22
CA THR A 41 1.88 5.55 -2.81
C THR A 41 0.95 4.35 -2.94
N SER A 42 0.00 4.25 -2.03
CA SER A 42 -1.11 3.28 -2.11
C SER A 42 -2.46 3.93 -2.43
N SER A 43 -2.49 5.28 -2.49
CA SER A 43 -3.75 6.04 -2.59
C SER A 43 -3.71 7.20 -3.58
N ILE A 44 -2.53 7.76 -3.89
CA ILE A 44 -2.42 8.84 -4.87
C ILE A 44 -2.25 8.24 -6.27
N PRO A 45 -3.11 8.57 -7.25
CA PRO A 45 -2.95 8.08 -8.62
C PRO A 45 -1.58 8.42 -9.20
N ILE A 46 -0.94 7.45 -9.83
CA ILE A 46 0.37 7.64 -10.46
C ILE A 46 0.28 8.65 -11.61
N ALA A 47 -0.85 8.67 -12.31
CA ALA A 47 -1.12 9.67 -13.35
C ALA A 47 -1.02 11.11 -12.82
N THR A 48 -1.54 11.37 -11.62
CA THR A 48 -1.45 12.71 -10.99
C THR A 48 0.00 13.08 -10.69
N LEU A 49 0.78 12.13 -10.17
CA LEU A 49 2.20 12.34 -9.90
C LEU A 49 3.00 12.54 -11.20
N ALA A 50 2.69 11.74 -12.22
CA ALA A 50 3.35 11.83 -13.52
C ALA A 50 3.10 13.17 -14.20
N ALA A 51 1.87 13.66 -14.18
CA ALA A 51 1.49 14.96 -14.75
C ALA A 51 2.20 16.15 -14.09
N ALA A 52 2.59 16.01 -12.80
CA ALA A 52 3.35 17.04 -12.09
C ALA A 52 4.84 17.06 -12.44
N THR A 53 5.32 16.11 -13.26
CA THR A 53 6.72 16.02 -13.67
C THR A 53 6.91 16.45 -15.13
N GLY A 54 8.11 16.90 -15.50
CA GLY A 54 8.45 17.16 -16.91
C GLY A 54 8.75 15.89 -17.74
N ARG A 55 8.55 14.69 -17.16
CA ARG A 55 8.88 13.40 -17.78
C ARG A 55 7.88 12.30 -17.35
N PRO A 56 6.59 12.46 -17.68
CA PRO A 56 5.54 11.56 -17.23
C PRO A 56 5.72 10.12 -17.71
N ASP A 57 6.40 9.91 -18.82
CA ASP A 57 6.76 8.61 -19.38
C ASP A 57 7.76 7.82 -18.51
N ARG A 58 8.46 8.50 -17.59
CA ARG A 58 9.43 7.91 -16.66
C ARG A 58 8.92 7.82 -15.22
N VAL A 59 7.63 7.99 -15.00
CA VAL A 59 7.00 7.85 -13.68
C VAL A 59 6.27 6.51 -13.61
N VAL A 60 6.42 5.80 -12.47
CA VAL A 60 5.78 4.51 -12.22
C VAL A 60 5.50 4.31 -10.73
N GLY A 61 4.44 3.62 -10.38
CA GLY A 61 4.21 3.13 -9.01
C GLY A 61 5.02 1.86 -8.75
N LEU A 62 5.68 1.79 -7.59
CA LEU A 62 6.29 0.59 -7.04
C LEU A 62 5.77 0.40 -5.63
N HIS A 63 4.67 -0.34 -5.51
CA HIS A 63 4.01 -0.56 -4.23
C HIS A 63 4.63 -1.76 -3.52
N PHE A 64 5.32 -1.49 -2.42
CA PHE A 64 5.92 -2.49 -1.54
C PHE A 64 5.00 -2.77 -0.37
N PHE A 65 5.11 -3.97 0.20
CA PHE A 65 4.38 -4.39 1.39
C PHE A 65 5.28 -4.37 2.62
N ASN A 66 4.71 -4.02 3.76
CA ASN A 66 5.45 -3.94 5.02
C ASN A 66 5.55 -5.31 5.72
N PRO A 67 6.74 -5.68 6.22
CA PRO A 67 8.02 -4.98 6.06
C PRO A 67 8.68 -5.30 4.71
N PRO A 68 9.17 -4.27 3.97
CA PRO A 68 9.67 -4.47 2.60
C PRO A 68 10.79 -5.51 2.45
N PRO A 69 11.71 -5.71 3.42
CA PRO A 69 12.73 -6.75 3.31
C PRO A 69 12.17 -8.18 3.34
N VAL A 70 11.00 -8.38 3.95
CA VAL A 70 10.40 -9.70 4.21
C VAL A 70 9.37 -10.08 3.14
N MET A 71 8.60 -9.09 2.66
CA MET A 71 7.52 -9.33 1.71
C MET A 71 8.05 -9.46 0.29
N ASP A 72 7.70 -10.56 -0.38
CA ASP A 72 8.27 -10.92 -1.70
C ASP A 72 7.55 -10.30 -2.90
N LEU A 73 6.52 -9.47 -2.67
CA LEU A 73 5.69 -8.88 -3.71
C LEU A 73 5.97 -7.40 -3.92
N ILE A 74 6.00 -6.98 -5.19
CA ILE A 74 5.89 -5.58 -5.63
C ILE A 74 4.74 -5.48 -6.64
N GLU A 75 3.79 -4.59 -6.40
CA GLU A 75 2.84 -4.18 -7.42
C GLU A 75 3.42 -3.01 -8.20
N ILE A 76 3.60 -3.21 -9.50
CA ILE A 76 4.03 -2.18 -10.44
C ILE A 76 2.78 -1.53 -11.01
N THR A 77 2.65 -0.23 -10.82
CA THR A 77 1.47 0.53 -11.24
C THR A 77 1.89 1.57 -12.28
N PRO A 78 1.80 1.25 -13.57
CA PRO A 78 2.01 2.23 -14.63
C PRO A 78 0.78 3.14 -14.76
N SER A 79 1.01 4.42 -14.97
CA SER A 79 -0.03 5.34 -15.44
C SER A 79 -0.23 5.20 -16.96
N LEU A 80 -1.24 5.88 -17.48
CA LEU A 80 -1.47 5.98 -18.95
C LEU A 80 -0.29 6.61 -19.71
N MET A 81 0.58 7.35 -19.00
CA MET A 81 1.72 8.05 -19.59
C MET A 81 3.04 7.29 -19.44
N THR A 82 3.08 6.24 -18.60
CA THR A 82 4.30 5.47 -18.33
C THR A 82 4.75 4.70 -19.57
N SER A 83 6.00 4.88 -19.99
CA SER A 83 6.54 4.20 -21.15
C SER A 83 6.76 2.68 -20.92
N PRO A 84 6.69 1.86 -21.98
CA PRO A 84 7.05 0.45 -21.90
C PRO A 84 8.47 0.20 -21.37
N ALA A 85 9.41 1.07 -21.69
CA ALA A 85 10.78 1.00 -21.18
C ALA A 85 10.85 1.20 -19.67
N THR A 86 10.06 2.12 -19.11
CA THR A 86 9.95 2.35 -17.67
C THR A 86 9.31 1.15 -16.96
N ILE A 87 8.29 0.51 -17.56
CA ILE A 87 7.68 -0.70 -17.03
C ILE A 87 8.70 -1.86 -17.00
N ALA A 88 9.43 -2.07 -18.11
CA ALA A 88 10.46 -3.10 -18.19
C ALA A 88 11.58 -2.88 -17.15
N PHE A 89 11.99 -1.63 -16.98
CA PHE A 89 12.95 -1.25 -15.94
C PHE A 89 12.42 -1.59 -14.54
N ALA A 90 11.17 -1.26 -14.23
CA ALA A 90 10.55 -1.54 -12.94
C ALA A 90 10.50 -3.06 -12.63
N ARG A 91 10.17 -3.89 -13.63
CA ARG A 91 10.23 -5.37 -13.51
C ARG A 91 11.64 -5.86 -13.19
N THR A 92 12.62 -5.47 -14.00
CA THR A 92 14.02 -5.85 -13.80
C THR A 92 14.55 -5.39 -12.44
N PHE A 93 14.10 -4.22 -11.98
CA PHE A 93 14.45 -3.72 -10.64
C PHE A 93 13.89 -4.63 -9.53
N GLY A 94 12.59 -4.99 -9.60
CA GLY A 94 11.97 -5.91 -8.64
C GLY A 94 12.65 -7.29 -8.63
N GLU A 95 12.93 -7.84 -9.80
CA GLU A 95 13.63 -9.13 -9.95
C GLU A 95 15.03 -9.09 -9.32
N ARG A 96 15.78 -7.99 -9.50
CA ARG A 96 17.11 -7.81 -8.86
C ARG A 96 17.04 -7.72 -7.34
N LEU A 97 15.90 -7.32 -6.79
CA LEU A 97 15.64 -7.34 -5.35
C LEU A 97 15.17 -8.72 -4.86
N GLY A 98 15.10 -9.73 -5.74
CA GLY A 98 14.59 -11.06 -5.43
C GLY A 98 13.08 -11.12 -5.22
N LYS A 99 12.33 -10.14 -5.74
CA LYS A 99 10.88 -10.03 -5.53
C LYS A 99 10.09 -10.44 -6.77
N THR A 100 8.91 -10.99 -6.53
CA THR A 100 7.89 -11.20 -7.57
C THR A 100 7.24 -9.86 -7.90
N THR A 101 7.10 -9.56 -9.18
CA THR A 101 6.44 -8.34 -9.64
C THR A 101 5.14 -8.66 -10.35
N VAL A 102 4.09 -7.90 -10.08
CA VAL A 102 2.80 -7.95 -10.79
C VAL A 102 2.46 -6.56 -11.31
N ILE A 103 1.70 -6.50 -12.41
CA ILE A 103 1.19 -5.23 -12.92
C ILE A 103 -0.21 -5.02 -12.36
N ALA A 104 -0.42 -3.87 -11.74
CA ALA A 104 -1.72 -3.39 -11.31
C ALA A 104 -2.12 -2.14 -12.11
N LYS A 105 -3.41 -1.89 -12.27
CA LYS A 105 -3.91 -0.63 -12.82
C LYS A 105 -3.66 0.51 -11.85
N ASP A 106 -3.53 1.72 -12.37
CA ASP A 106 -3.45 2.97 -11.61
C ASP A 106 -4.84 3.35 -11.07
N GLU A 107 -5.36 2.53 -10.17
CA GLU A 107 -6.64 2.69 -9.48
C GLU A 107 -6.42 2.50 -7.97
N ALA A 108 -7.25 3.12 -7.15
CA ALA A 108 -7.13 3.07 -5.70
C ALA A 108 -7.07 1.63 -5.16
N GLY A 109 -6.11 1.37 -4.27
CA GLY A 109 -5.92 0.07 -3.63
C GLY A 109 -5.26 -1.01 -4.48
N PHE A 110 -4.96 -0.75 -5.74
CA PHE A 110 -4.32 -1.67 -6.69
C PHE A 110 -4.98 -3.06 -6.68
N ILE A 111 -4.24 -4.16 -6.49
CA ILE A 111 -4.82 -5.50 -6.41
C ILE A 111 -5.04 -5.90 -4.94
N VAL A 112 -3.97 -5.84 -4.13
CA VAL A 112 -4.01 -6.42 -2.78
C VAL A 112 -4.98 -5.67 -1.87
N ASN A 113 -4.85 -4.34 -1.75
CA ASN A 113 -5.73 -3.59 -0.85
C ASN A 113 -7.18 -3.57 -1.33
N ARG A 114 -7.42 -3.59 -2.64
CA ARG A 114 -8.76 -3.65 -3.22
C ARG A 114 -9.51 -4.94 -2.86
N LEU A 115 -8.80 -6.05 -2.69
CA LEU A 115 -9.37 -7.32 -2.25
C LEU A 115 -9.34 -7.45 -0.72
N LEU A 116 -8.27 -7.02 -0.09
CA LEU A 116 -8.05 -7.18 1.34
C LEU A 116 -9.03 -6.37 2.18
N ILE A 117 -9.22 -5.09 1.83
CA ILE A 117 -10.00 -4.18 2.69
C ILE A 117 -11.47 -4.60 2.82
N PRO A 118 -12.22 -4.90 1.73
CA PRO A 118 -13.59 -5.39 1.88
C PRO A 118 -13.67 -6.73 2.62
N TYR A 119 -12.67 -7.60 2.47
CA TYR A 119 -12.56 -8.83 3.22
C TYR A 119 -12.42 -8.56 4.74
N LEU A 120 -11.51 -7.68 5.16
CA LEU A 120 -11.36 -7.31 6.57
C LEU A 120 -12.60 -6.60 7.11
N CYS A 121 -13.18 -5.67 6.35
CA CYS A 121 -14.41 -4.99 6.73
C CYS A 121 -15.58 -5.97 6.91
N SER A 122 -15.68 -7.01 6.08
CA SER A 122 -16.70 -8.04 6.20
C SER A 122 -16.52 -8.87 7.46
N ALA A 123 -15.30 -9.27 7.81
CA ALA A 123 -15.01 -9.97 9.06
C ALA A 123 -15.38 -9.13 10.31
N ILE A 124 -15.08 -7.82 10.26
CA ILE A 124 -15.44 -6.90 11.35
C ILE A 124 -16.95 -6.75 11.48
N ARG A 125 -17.71 -6.73 10.35
CA ARG A 125 -19.19 -6.70 10.40
C ARG A 125 -19.75 -7.97 11.01
N LEU A 126 -19.28 -9.16 10.63
CA LEU A 126 -19.71 -10.42 11.24
C LEU A 126 -19.52 -10.42 12.75
N LEU A 127 -18.39 -9.88 13.24
CA LEU A 127 -18.16 -9.72 14.67
C LEU A 127 -19.13 -8.72 15.32
N ASP A 128 -19.38 -7.58 14.66
CA ASP A 128 -20.24 -6.51 15.17
C ASP A 128 -21.72 -6.94 15.24
N GLU A 129 -22.14 -7.78 14.30
CA GLU A 129 -23.48 -8.40 14.25
C GLU A 129 -23.65 -9.55 15.27
N GLY A 130 -22.58 -9.95 15.95
CA GLY A 130 -22.61 -11.08 16.88
C GLY A 130 -22.81 -12.43 16.19
N PHE A 131 -22.52 -12.54 14.89
CA PHE A 131 -22.68 -13.76 14.11
C PHE A 131 -21.75 -14.88 14.60
N ALA A 132 -20.52 -14.53 14.98
CA ALA A 132 -19.55 -15.43 15.57
C ALA A 132 -18.60 -14.67 16.51
N THR A 133 -17.86 -15.42 17.36
CA THR A 133 -16.79 -14.83 18.16
C THR A 133 -15.59 -14.45 17.31
N ARG A 134 -14.75 -13.56 17.79
CA ARG A 134 -13.50 -13.18 17.06
C ARG A 134 -12.58 -14.38 16.85
N GLU A 135 -12.54 -15.30 17.83
CA GLU A 135 -11.76 -16.52 17.78
C GLU A 135 -12.28 -17.47 16.70
N ASP A 136 -13.60 -17.65 16.60
CA ASP A 136 -14.22 -18.51 15.60
C ASP A 136 -14.08 -17.94 14.18
N ILE A 137 -14.22 -16.62 13.99
CA ILE A 137 -14.00 -15.95 12.70
C ILE A 137 -12.57 -16.21 12.23
N ASP A 138 -11.58 -15.94 13.08
CA ASP A 138 -10.18 -16.11 12.72
C ASP A 138 -9.81 -17.59 12.50
N ALA A 139 -10.30 -18.49 13.35
CA ALA A 139 -10.06 -19.93 13.19
C ALA A 139 -10.69 -20.46 11.90
N SER A 140 -11.93 -20.07 11.59
CA SER A 140 -12.63 -20.51 10.38
C SER A 140 -11.86 -20.14 9.11
N ILE A 141 -11.33 -18.95 9.03
CA ILE A 141 -10.55 -18.51 7.87
C ILE A 141 -9.17 -19.15 7.83
N SER A 142 -8.48 -19.23 8.97
CA SER A 142 -7.15 -19.84 9.02
C SER A 142 -7.19 -21.32 8.65
N LEU A 143 -8.17 -22.06 9.16
CA LEU A 143 -8.28 -23.49 8.92
C LEU A 143 -9.07 -23.83 7.64
N GLY A 144 -10.17 -23.12 7.38
CA GLY A 144 -11.04 -23.38 6.24
C GLY A 144 -10.48 -22.94 4.90
N LEU A 145 -9.71 -21.85 4.88
CA LEU A 145 -9.05 -21.32 3.67
C LEU A 145 -7.51 -21.50 3.68
N HIS A 146 -6.99 -22.13 4.72
CA HIS A 146 -5.53 -22.34 4.88
C HIS A 146 -4.73 -21.02 4.88
N HIS A 147 -5.32 -19.95 5.42
CA HIS A 147 -4.63 -18.68 5.57
C HIS A 147 -3.66 -18.71 6.76
N PRO A 148 -2.50 -18.05 6.70
CA PRO A 148 -1.50 -18.05 7.78
C PRO A 148 -2.03 -17.40 9.07
N MET A 149 -3.04 -16.54 8.97
CA MET A 149 -3.76 -15.95 10.11
C MET A 149 -5.17 -15.53 9.72
N GLY A 150 -6.03 -15.39 10.70
CA GLY A 150 -7.39 -14.92 10.49
C GLY A 150 -7.48 -13.41 10.25
N PRO A 151 -8.63 -12.93 9.74
CA PRO A 151 -8.79 -11.54 9.28
C PRO A 151 -8.67 -10.50 10.41
N LEU A 152 -9.13 -10.79 11.61
CA LEU A 152 -9.09 -9.83 12.72
C LEU A 152 -7.67 -9.69 13.27
N ARG A 153 -6.91 -10.80 13.37
CA ARG A 153 -5.48 -10.77 13.68
C ARG A 153 -4.66 -10.06 12.60
N LEU A 154 -5.05 -10.25 11.33
CA LEU A 154 -4.40 -9.57 10.20
C LEU A 154 -4.66 -8.06 10.25
N ALA A 155 -5.89 -7.63 10.56
CA ALA A 155 -6.22 -6.22 10.74
C ALA A 155 -5.40 -5.59 11.88
N ASP A 156 -5.25 -6.29 13.02
CA ASP A 156 -4.41 -5.84 14.13
C ASP A 156 -2.93 -5.78 13.77
N LEU A 157 -2.44 -6.70 12.92
CA LEU A 157 -1.06 -6.70 12.44
C LEU A 157 -0.78 -5.52 11.51
N ILE A 158 -1.69 -5.21 10.59
CA ILE A 158 -1.58 -4.07 9.66
C ILE A 158 -1.66 -2.75 10.43
N GLY A 159 -2.49 -2.71 11.44
CA GLY A 159 -2.88 -1.52 12.19
C GLY A 159 -4.25 -1.01 11.76
N LEU A 160 -5.15 -0.89 12.74
CA LEU A 160 -6.56 -0.56 12.48
C LEU A 160 -6.75 0.84 11.90
N ASP A 161 -5.90 1.80 12.25
CA ASP A 161 -5.87 3.13 11.62
C ASP A 161 -5.47 3.08 10.15
N THR A 162 -4.50 2.24 9.80
CA THR A 162 -4.11 2.01 8.39
C THR A 162 -5.26 1.36 7.61
N VAL A 163 -5.89 0.33 8.18
CA VAL A 163 -7.07 -0.33 7.57
C VAL A 163 -8.20 0.69 7.38
N LEU A 164 -8.47 1.52 8.38
CA LEU A 164 -9.50 2.57 8.32
C LEU A 164 -9.20 3.57 7.20
N GLN A 165 -7.98 4.09 7.16
CA GLN A 165 -7.56 5.07 6.14
C GLN A 165 -7.72 4.52 4.73
N ILE A 166 -7.29 3.29 4.48
CA ILE A 166 -7.43 2.67 3.14
C ILE A 166 -8.90 2.44 2.82
N ALA A 167 -9.70 1.97 3.78
CA ALA A 167 -11.14 1.76 3.58
C ALA A 167 -11.87 3.07 3.23
N GLU A 168 -11.50 4.19 3.86
CA GLU A 168 -12.06 5.50 3.55
C GLU A 168 -11.73 5.94 2.12
N VAL A 169 -10.48 5.80 1.70
CA VAL A 169 -10.06 6.11 0.32
C VAL A 169 -10.82 5.26 -0.69
N LEU A 170 -10.91 3.94 -0.48
CA LEU A 170 -11.62 3.04 -1.39
C LEU A 170 -13.13 3.32 -1.41
N SER A 171 -13.72 3.64 -0.24
CA SER A 171 -15.13 3.98 -0.13
C SER A 171 -15.47 5.29 -0.85
N GLU A 172 -14.60 6.29 -0.79
CA GLU A 172 -14.77 7.56 -1.50
C GLU A 172 -14.64 7.37 -3.01
N GLU A 173 -13.65 6.61 -3.45
CA GLU A 173 -13.35 6.38 -4.88
C GLU A 173 -14.45 5.55 -5.55
N PHE A 174 -14.80 4.40 -4.96
CA PHE A 174 -15.70 3.44 -5.60
C PHE A 174 -17.17 3.62 -5.20
N ARG A 175 -17.43 4.24 -4.06
CA ARG A 175 -18.78 4.46 -3.49
C ARG A 175 -19.60 3.17 -3.36
N GLU A 176 -18.93 2.06 -3.15
CA GLU A 176 -19.53 0.76 -2.93
C GLU A 176 -19.62 0.44 -1.42
N PRO A 177 -20.75 -0.08 -0.90
CA PRO A 177 -20.93 -0.39 0.52
C PRO A 177 -19.89 -1.38 1.08
N SER A 178 -19.33 -2.24 0.23
CA SER A 178 -18.31 -3.22 0.62
C SER A 178 -17.03 -2.59 1.17
N TYR A 179 -16.67 -1.40 0.68
CA TYR A 179 -15.51 -0.65 1.13
C TYR A 179 -15.78 0.24 2.34
N ALA A 180 -17.06 0.52 2.63
CA ALA A 180 -17.40 1.41 3.74
C ALA A 180 -16.86 0.85 5.08
N PRO A 181 -16.03 1.61 5.81
CA PRO A 181 -15.46 1.13 7.06
C PRO A 181 -16.54 0.92 8.12
N PRO A 182 -16.58 -0.26 8.80
CA PRO A 182 -17.54 -0.54 9.85
C PRO A 182 -17.44 0.45 11.02
N ALA A 183 -18.57 0.71 11.68
CA ALA A 183 -18.63 1.63 12.82
C ALA A 183 -17.71 1.19 13.97
N ARG A 184 -17.57 -0.11 14.21
CA ARG A 184 -16.64 -0.67 15.20
C ARG A 184 -15.21 -0.26 14.91
N LEU A 185 -14.75 -0.39 13.65
CA LEU A 185 -13.38 -0.02 13.25
C LEU A 185 -13.10 1.46 13.57
N ARG A 186 -14.02 2.35 13.21
CA ARG A 186 -13.91 3.80 13.52
C ARG A 186 -13.82 4.06 15.03
N ARG A 187 -14.67 3.38 15.83
CA ARG A 187 -14.68 3.54 17.29
C ARG A 187 -13.38 3.04 17.92
N MET A 188 -12.87 1.89 17.47
CA MET A 188 -11.60 1.34 17.97
C MET A 188 -10.43 2.28 17.69
N VAL A 189 -10.33 2.78 16.47
CA VAL A 189 -9.27 3.75 16.09
C VAL A 189 -9.39 5.03 16.93
N ALA A 190 -10.59 5.58 17.09
CA ALA A 190 -10.82 6.76 17.93
C ALA A 190 -10.47 6.53 19.40
N ALA A 191 -10.59 5.29 19.90
CA ALA A 191 -10.19 4.90 21.25
C ALA A 191 -8.69 4.59 21.41
N GLY A 192 -7.88 4.71 20.32
CA GLY A 192 -6.46 4.38 20.35
C GLY A 192 -6.14 2.88 20.32
N GLN A 193 -7.14 2.03 20.08
CA GLN A 193 -6.96 0.60 19.90
C GLN A 193 -6.54 0.34 18.44
N LEU A 194 -5.22 0.39 18.20
CA LEU A 194 -4.67 0.35 16.84
C LEU A 194 -4.10 -1.01 16.44
N GLY A 195 -4.35 -2.05 17.25
CA GLY A 195 -3.81 -3.38 17.05
C GLY A 195 -2.45 -3.57 17.71
N ARG A 196 -1.60 -4.42 17.13
CA ARG A 196 -0.29 -4.78 17.72
C ARG A 196 0.57 -3.59 18.13
N LYS A 197 0.58 -2.55 17.33
CA LYS A 197 1.44 -1.38 17.57
C LYS A 197 1.05 -0.55 18.81
N SER A 198 -0.20 -0.68 19.27
CA SER A 198 -0.69 -0.02 20.49
C SER A 198 -0.88 -1.00 21.66
N GLY A 199 -0.56 -2.28 21.49
CA GLY A 199 -0.78 -3.34 22.46
C GLY A 199 -2.23 -3.82 22.55
N SER A 200 -3.17 -3.17 21.90
CA SER A 200 -4.60 -3.52 21.94
C SER A 200 -5.29 -3.25 20.60
N GLY A 201 -6.14 -4.16 20.20
CA GLY A 201 -6.97 -4.13 19.02
C GLY A 201 -8.18 -5.05 19.18
N PHE A 202 -8.43 -5.91 18.18
CA PHE A 202 -9.37 -7.02 18.36
C PHE A 202 -8.86 -8.02 19.40
N TYR A 203 -7.56 -8.08 19.59
CA TYR A 203 -6.86 -8.87 20.60
C TYR A 203 -5.96 -7.99 21.46
N GLU A 204 -5.57 -8.53 22.63
CA GLU A 204 -4.55 -7.94 23.48
C GLU A 204 -3.16 -8.48 23.12
N TYR A 205 -2.15 -7.62 23.13
CA TYR A 205 -0.75 -7.94 22.79
C TYR A 205 0.16 -7.43 23.93
N HIS A 206 0.97 -8.34 24.46
CA HIS A 206 1.91 -8.09 25.57
C HIS A 206 3.35 -8.24 25.07
#